data_896e90a3d1f7a6165370cf2b04859413
#
_entry.id   896e90a3d1f7a6165370cf2b04859413
#
_cell.length_a   1.000
_cell.length_b   1.000
_cell.length_c   1.000
_cell.angle_alpha   90.00
_cell.angle_beta   90.00
_cell.angle_gamma   90.00
#
_symmetry.space_group_name_H-M   'P 1'
#
loop_
_entity.id
_entity.type
_entity.pdbx_description
1 polymer ?
#
loop_
_entity_poly.entity_id
_entity_poly.type
_entity_poly.pdbx_seq_one_letter_code
_entity_poly.pdbx_strand_id
1 'polypeptide(L)'
;MIPPRAQLIIALDVSSSAEAQKIVSSLGDSVQTYKVGMQLYTAEGPQIVRELVASGKKIFLDLKYHDIPNTVAAAVREAAQLGVSMLTVHASGGTKMLQVATDAARGSRYAPQVLAVTVLTSMNAEDLKQTGVPGSLADLVLHLASLALAAGCDGVVSSAHEVRNLRAKLGNEFLAVTPGVRPAGSAHGDQARVVTPADAIAAGATHIVVGRPITAAEDPAAAVESVLRDMEKAELAVGQNK
;
A
#
# COMPACT_ATOMS: atom_id res chain seq x y z
N MET A 1 16.36 1.98 9.79
CA MET A 1 15.88 1.09 8.70
C MET A 1 14.67 0.33 9.21
N ILE A 2 13.60 0.18 8.43
CA ILE A 2 12.40 -0.58 8.83
C ILE A 2 12.73 -2.07 8.64
N PRO A 3 12.53 -2.95 9.64
CA PRO A 3 12.81 -4.37 9.48
C PRO A 3 11.95 -5.01 8.36
N PRO A 4 12.45 -5.99 7.58
CA PRO A 4 11.70 -6.64 6.48
C PRO A 4 10.30 -7.12 6.86
N ARG A 5 10.13 -7.71 8.05
CA ARG A 5 8.82 -8.14 8.58
C ARG A 5 7.84 -6.97 8.78
N ALA A 6 8.33 -5.77 9.08
CA ALA A 6 7.48 -4.58 9.21
C ALA A 6 7.19 -3.92 7.86
N GLN A 7 7.97 -4.21 6.82
CA GLN A 7 7.78 -3.73 5.45
C GLN A 7 6.80 -4.59 4.64
N LEU A 8 6.57 -5.85 5.04
CA LEU A 8 5.67 -6.77 4.34
C LEU A 8 4.22 -6.54 4.77
N ILE A 9 3.35 -6.30 3.82
CA ILE A 9 1.90 -6.14 3.99
C ILE A 9 1.20 -7.27 3.24
N ILE A 10 0.36 -8.03 3.92
CA ILE A 10 -0.45 -9.10 3.29
C ILE A 10 -1.81 -8.55 2.89
N ALA A 11 -2.18 -8.70 1.61
CA ALA A 11 -3.49 -8.29 1.13
C ALA A 11 -4.55 -9.37 1.44
N LEU A 12 -5.55 -9.00 2.22
CA LEU A 12 -6.72 -9.83 2.54
C LEU A 12 -7.82 -9.59 1.48
N ASP A 13 -7.55 -9.99 0.25
CA ASP A 13 -8.50 -9.85 -0.86
C ASP A 13 -9.41 -11.11 -0.92
N VAL A 14 -10.23 -11.26 0.12
CA VAL A 14 -11.18 -12.36 0.36
C VAL A 14 -12.58 -11.80 0.63
N SER A 15 -13.61 -12.66 0.63
CA SER A 15 -15.00 -12.23 0.70
C SER A 15 -15.67 -12.45 2.07
N SER A 16 -14.93 -12.99 3.04
CA SER A 16 -15.46 -13.21 4.39
C SER A 16 -14.45 -12.99 5.51
N SER A 17 -14.96 -12.61 6.67
CA SER A 17 -14.19 -12.51 7.92
C SER A 17 -13.54 -13.86 8.29
N ALA A 18 -14.25 -14.97 8.09
CA ALA A 18 -13.74 -16.31 8.39
C ALA A 18 -12.50 -16.65 7.54
N GLU A 19 -12.51 -16.35 6.24
CA GLU A 19 -11.35 -16.54 5.36
C GLU A 19 -10.18 -15.62 5.78
N ALA A 20 -10.47 -14.36 6.07
CA ALA A 20 -9.46 -13.40 6.52
C ALA A 20 -8.79 -13.86 7.82
N GLN A 21 -9.57 -14.27 8.82
CA GLN A 21 -9.08 -14.77 10.09
C GLN A 21 -8.29 -16.08 9.95
N LYS A 22 -8.68 -16.98 9.04
CA LYS A 22 -7.92 -18.19 8.72
C LYS A 22 -6.52 -17.86 8.20
N ILE A 23 -6.42 -16.90 7.25
CA ILE A 23 -5.13 -16.44 6.72
C ILE A 23 -4.28 -15.83 7.85
N VAL A 24 -4.86 -14.89 8.62
CA VAL A 24 -4.15 -14.21 9.72
C VAL A 24 -3.63 -15.23 10.76
N SER A 25 -4.46 -16.20 11.12
CA SER A 25 -4.09 -17.25 12.09
C SER A 25 -3.00 -18.17 11.55
N SER A 26 -3.02 -18.53 10.26
CA SER A 26 -1.99 -19.38 9.65
C SER A 26 -0.63 -18.70 9.56
N LEU A 27 -0.58 -17.37 9.51
CA LEU A 27 0.65 -16.57 9.45
C LEU A 27 1.17 -16.16 10.84
N GLY A 28 0.34 -16.19 11.86
CA GLY A 28 0.71 -15.92 13.25
C GLY A 28 1.47 -14.61 13.43
N ASP A 29 2.63 -14.66 14.09
CA ASP A 29 3.48 -13.50 14.37
C ASP A 29 4.53 -13.22 13.28
N SER A 30 4.59 -14.05 12.24
CA SER A 30 5.47 -13.82 11.09
C SER A 30 5.08 -12.57 10.30
N VAL A 31 3.80 -12.16 10.37
CA VAL A 31 3.25 -10.98 9.71
C VAL A 31 2.53 -10.09 10.72
N GLN A 32 2.84 -8.81 10.68
CA GLN A 32 2.23 -7.81 11.55
C GLN A 32 1.20 -6.93 10.84
N THR A 33 1.38 -6.70 9.53
CA THR A 33 0.59 -5.71 8.79
C THR A 33 -0.26 -6.38 7.70
N TYR A 34 -1.56 -6.07 7.71
CA TYR A 34 -2.53 -6.60 6.75
C TYR A 34 -3.27 -5.48 6.05
N LYS A 35 -3.49 -5.62 4.73
CA LYS A 35 -4.31 -4.70 3.94
C LYS A 35 -5.75 -5.21 3.90
N VAL A 36 -6.67 -4.39 4.38
CA VAL A 36 -8.10 -4.56 4.14
C VAL A 36 -8.48 -3.65 2.99
N GLY A 37 -8.81 -4.26 1.85
CA GLY A 37 -9.23 -3.56 0.63
C GLY A 37 -10.74 -3.49 0.49
N MET A 38 -11.19 -2.92 -0.66
CA MET A 38 -12.61 -2.70 -0.95
C MET A 38 -13.44 -3.98 -0.90
N GLN A 39 -12.92 -5.13 -1.37
CA GLN A 39 -13.65 -6.40 -1.40
C GLN A 39 -14.08 -6.81 0.01
N LEU A 40 -13.12 -7.03 0.90
CA LEU A 40 -13.39 -7.49 2.27
C LEU A 40 -14.17 -6.45 3.07
N TYR A 41 -13.83 -5.16 2.92
CA TYR A 41 -14.53 -4.09 3.62
C TYR A 41 -15.98 -3.95 3.16
N THR A 42 -16.27 -4.13 1.87
CA THR A 42 -17.66 -4.09 1.36
C THR A 42 -18.48 -5.29 1.83
N ALA A 43 -17.85 -6.46 1.94
CA ALA A 43 -18.52 -7.67 2.40
C ALA A 43 -18.83 -7.64 3.91
N GLU A 44 -17.89 -7.18 4.75
CA GLU A 44 -17.95 -7.34 6.21
C GLU A 44 -18.08 -6.02 6.98
N GLY A 45 -17.98 -4.89 6.28
CA GLY A 45 -18.03 -3.56 6.91
C GLY A 45 -16.82 -3.25 7.80
N PRO A 46 -16.94 -2.25 8.68
CA PRO A 46 -15.85 -1.83 9.57
C PRO A 46 -15.55 -2.83 10.68
N GLN A 47 -16.41 -3.82 10.91
CA GLN A 47 -16.27 -4.77 12.01
C GLN A 47 -14.99 -5.63 11.84
N ILE A 48 -14.69 -6.08 10.62
CA ILE A 48 -13.47 -6.86 10.35
C ILE A 48 -12.19 -6.06 10.70
N VAL A 49 -12.18 -4.75 10.45
CA VAL A 49 -11.04 -3.89 10.81
C VAL A 49 -10.87 -3.85 12.33
N ARG A 50 -11.96 -3.64 13.09
CA ARG A 50 -11.91 -3.62 14.57
C ARG A 50 -11.40 -4.94 15.15
N GLU A 51 -11.85 -6.06 14.61
CA GLU A 51 -11.42 -7.41 15.05
C GLU A 51 -9.92 -7.63 14.83
N LEU A 52 -9.41 -7.28 13.65
CA LEU A 52 -8.00 -7.40 13.34
C LEU A 52 -7.14 -6.45 14.18
N VAL A 53 -7.57 -5.21 14.40
CA VAL A 53 -6.88 -4.27 15.30
C VAL A 53 -6.88 -4.78 16.74
N ALA A 54 -8.02 -5.29 17.23
CA ALA A 54 -8.13 -5.87 18.58
C ALA A 54 -7.24 -7.10 18.78
N SER A 55 -6.94 -7.86 17.71
CA SER A 55 -5.99 -8.98 17.74
C SER A 55 -4.52 -8.53 17.67
N GLY A 56 -4.23 -7.23 17.76
CA GLY A 56 -2.88 -6.67 17.75
C GLY A 56 -2.24 -6.52 16.37
N LYS A 57 -3.00 -6.70 15.30
CA LYS A 57 -2.49 -6.54 13.93
C LYS A 57 -2.56 -5.07 13.48
N LYS A 58 -1.57 -4.64 12.69
CA LYS A 58 -1.56 -3.34 12.04
C LYS A 58 -2.37 -3.40 10.76
N ILE A 59 -3.29 -2.45 10.57
CA ILE A 59 -4.18 -2.45 9.41
C ILE A 59 -3.86 -1.29 8.48
N PHE A 60 -3.63 -1.65 7.22
CA PHE A 60 -3.61 -0.75 6.08
C PHE A 60 -4.98 -0.78 5.41
N LEU A 61 -5.79 0.25 5.63
CA LEU A 61 -7.13 0.38 5.06
C LEU A 61 -7.04 0.98 3.65
N ASP A 62 -7.20 0.13 2.63
CA ASP A 62 -6.99 0.51 1.22
C ASP A 62 -8.33 0.70 0.48
N LEU A 63 -9.05 1.78 0.84
CA LEU A 63 -10.35 2.13 0.24
C LEU A 63 -10.25 3.25 -0.81
N LYS A 64 -9.08 3.88 -0.95
CA LYS A 64 -8.78 4.88 -1.97
C LYS A 64 -9.79 6.03 -1.99
N TYR A 65 -9.99 6.68 -0.83
CA TYR A 65 -10.95 7.77 -0.70
C TYR A 65 -10.73 8.87 -1.74
N HIS A 66 -11.79 9.21 -2.46
CA HIS A 66 -11.77 10.21 -3.52
C HIS A 66 -13.15 10.82 -3.66
N ASP A 67 -13.34 12.01 -3.09
CA ASP A 67 -14.59 12.76 -3.10
C ASP A 67 -14.29 14.25 -2.81
N ILE A 68 -15.30 15.09 -2.68
CA ILE A 68 -15.13 16.47 -2.23
C ILE A 68 -14.44 16.52 -0.85
N PRO A 69 -13.66 17.59 -0.56
CA PRO A 69 -12.80 17.64 0.62
C PRO A 69 -13.48 17.31 1.94
N ASN A 70 -14.67 17.84 2.19
CA ASN A 70 -15.38 17.60 3.46
C ASN A 70 -15.79 16.13 3.65
N THR A 71 -16.22 15.47 2.60
CA THR A 71 -16.58 14.04 2.61
C THR A 71 -15.36 13.19 2.92
N VAL A 72 -14.23 13.46 2.26
CA VAL A 72 -12.97 12.72 2.50
C VAL A 72 -12.48 12.95 3.93
N ALA A 73 -12.49 14.19 4.42
CA ALA A 73 -12.08 14.47 5.79
C ALA A 73 -12.96 13.74 6.84
N ALA A 74 -14.28 13.65 6.61
CA ALA A 74 -15.18 12.89 7.46
C ALA A 74 -14.86 11.39 7.40
N ALA A 75 -14.70 10.81 6.21
CA ALA A 75 -14.36 9.40 6.03
C ALA A 75 -13.02 9.04 6.69
N VAL A 76 -12.00 9.90 6.57
CA VAL A 76 -10.70 9.71 7.21
C VAL A 76 -10.80 9.73 8.73
N ARG A 77 -11.61 10.63 9.32
CA ARG A 77 -11.85 10.64 10.78
C ARG A 77 -12.47 9.33 11.25
N GLU A 78 -13.50 8.83 10.55
CA GLU A 78 -14.13 7.55 10.90
C GLU A 78 -13.16 6.37 10.74
N ALA A 79 -12.39 6.33 9.64
CA ALA A 79 -11.36 5.31 9.44
C ALA A 79 -10.30 5.33 10.55
N ALA A 80 -9.87 6.52 10.97
CA ALA A 80 -8.91 6.67 12.05
C ALA A 80 -9.44 6.13 13.41
N GLN A 81 -10.75 6.30 13.69
CA GLN A 81 -11.36 5.74 14.90
C GLN A 81 -11.39 4.21 14.93
N LEU A 82 -11.26 3.55 13.79
CA LEU A 82 -11.11 2.09 13.73
C LEU A 82 -9.74 1.61 14.25
N GLY A 83 -8.77 2.51 14.44
CA GLY A 83 -7.42 2.17 14.91
C GLY A 83 -6.49 1.70 13.79
N VAL A 84 -6.78 2.03 12.53
CA VAL A 84 -5.92 1.67 11.40
C VAL A 84 -4.57 2.38 11.47
N SER A 85 -3.51 1.74 10.98
CA SER A 85 -2.15 2.29 10.96
C SER A 85 -1.89 3.14 9.71
N MET A 86 -2.50 2.77 8.59
CA MET A 86 -2.38 3.45 7.30
C MET A 86 -3.72 3.46 6.59
N LEU A 87 -3.96 4.47 5.77
CA LEU A 87 -5.11 4.52 4.85
C LEU A 87 -4.73 5.15 3.52
N THR A 88 -5.57 4.94 2.49
CA THR A 88 -5.35 5.51 1.16
C THR A 88 -6.37 6.57 0.78
N VAL A 89 -5.85 7.60 0.09
CA VAL A 89 -6.63 8.59 -0.66
C VAL A 89 -6.13 8.64 -2.10
N HIS A 90 -6.90 9.18 -3.05
CA HIS A 90 -6.39 9.42 -4.41
C HIS A 90 -5.69 10.77 -4.50
N ALA A 91 -4.47 10.81 -5.07
CA ALA A 91 -3.71 12.03 -5.29
C ALA A 91 -4.43 12.99 -6.28
N SER A 92 -5.18 12.43 -7.22
CA SER A 92 -5.99 13.19 -8.21
C SER A 92 -7.13 14.01 -7.59
N GLY A 93 -7.44 13.83 -6.30
CA GLY A 93 -8.39 14.67 -5.58
C GLY A 93 -7.93 16.11 -5.35
N GLY A 94 -6.65 16.40 -5.63
CA GLY A 94 -6.07 17.74 -5.56
C GLY A 94 -5.66 18.18 -4.17
N THR A 95 -4.91 19.27 -4.11
CA THR A 95 -4.26 19.75 -2.89
C THR A 95 -5.22 19.92 -1.72
N LYS A 96 -6.39 20.55 -1.94
CA LYS A 96 -7.34 20.83 -0.86
C LYS A 96 -7.92 19.55 -0.24
N MET A 97 -8.25 18.54 -1.06
CA MET A 97 -8.74 17.25 -0.56
C MET A 97 -7.65 16.53 0.24
N LEU A 98 -6.43 16.53 -0.25
CA LEU A 98 -5.29 15.88 0.40
C LEU A 98 -4.95 16.55 1.75
N GLN A 99 -4.92 17.87 1.81
CA GLN A 99 -4.66 18.63 3.05
C GLN A 99 -5.69 18.31 4.13
N VAL A 100 -6.99 18.39 3.82
CA VAL A 100 -8.01 18.09 4.83
C VAL A 100 -8.04 16.62 5.24
N ALA A 101 -7.62 15.70 4.36
CA ALA A 101 -7.45 14.28 4.70
C ALA A 101 -6.30 14.07 5.71
N THR A 102 -5.14 14.69 5.46
CA THR A 102 -3.98 14.62 6.37
C THR A 102 -4.24 15.30 7.69
N ASP A 103 -4.92 16.45 7.70
CA ASP A 103 -5.32 17.16 8.92
C ASP A 103 -6.30 16.31 9.75
N ALA A 104 -7.28 15.67 9.10
CA ALA A 104 -8.24 14.79 9.75
C ALA A 104 -7.58 13.56 10.38
N ALA A 105 -6.58 12.98 9.71
CA ALA A 105 -5.80 11.85 10.23
C ALA A 105 -4.96 12.28 11.46
N ARG A 106 -4.20 13.36 11.35
CA ARG A 106 -3.33 13.89 12.42
C ARG A 106 -4.11 14.35 13.65
N GLY A 107 -5.30 14.90 13.44
CA GLY A 107 -6.19 15.31 14.54
C GLY A 107 -6.90 14.15 15.25
N SER A 108 -6.73 12.92 14.81
CA SER A 108 -7.33 11.74 15.44
C SER A 108 -6.42 11.13 16.51
N ARG A 109 -7.03 10.34 17.42
CA ARG A 109 -6.31 9.65 18.50
C ARG A 109 -5.20 8.70 17.98
N TYR A 110 -5.45 8.04 16.86
CA TYR A 110 -4.55 7.00 16.32
C TYR A 110 -3.63 7.51 15.23
N ALA A 111 -3.88 8.73 14.71
CA ALA A 111 -3.09 9.42 13.70
C ALA A 111 -2.54 8.49 12.59
N PRO A 112 -3.42 7.80 11.82
CA PRO A 112 -2.96 6.89 10.78
C PRO A 112 -2.17 7.63 9.69
N GLN A 113 -1.18 6.96 9.11
CA GLN A 113 -0.45 7.48 7.96
C GLN A 113 -1.35 7.55 6.72
N VAL A 114 -1.34 8.70 6.05
CA VAL A 114 -2.12 8.93 4.82
C VAL A 114 -1.24 8.69 3.61
N LEU A 115 -1.61 7.70 2.80
CA LEU A 115 -0.89 7.34 1.58
C LEU A 115 -1.71 7.73 0.35
N ALA A 116 -1.10 8.50 -0.56
CA ALA A 116 -1.76 8.94 -1.77
C ALA A 116 -1.52 7.95 -2.93
N VAL A 117 -2.60 7.42 -3.49
CA VAL A 117 -2.54 6.61 -4.72
C VAL A 117 -2.26 7.55 -5.90
N THR A 118 -1.17 7.33 -6.61
CA THR A 118 -0.78 8.13 -7.78
C THR A 118 -1.57 7.71 -9.01
N VAL A 119 -1.08 6.71 -9.75
CA VAL A 119 -1.78 6.09 -10.87
C VAL A 119 -1.96 4.61 -10.54
N LEU A 120 -3.12 4.04 -10.82
CA LEU A 120 -3.38 2.61 -10.60
C LEU A 120 -2.37 1.77 -11.37
N THR A 121 -1.78 0.77 -10.70
CA THR A 121 -0.74 -0.08 -11.28
C THR A 121 -1.21 -0.97 -12.43
N SER A 122 -2.53 -1.09 -12.62
CA SER A 122 -3.17 -1.74 -13.76
C SER A 122 -3.23 -0.86 -15.01
N MET A 123 -3.10 0.47 -14.88
CA MET A 123 -3.19 1.40 -16.01
C MET A 123 -1.89 1.42 -16.82
N ASN A 124 -2.05 1.50 -18.13
CA ASN A 124 -0.98 1.72 -19.10
C ASN A 124 -1.12 3.10 -19.78
N ALA A 125 -0.25 3.43 -20.75
CA ALA A 125 -0.26 4.73 -21.43
C ALA A 125 -1.53 4.95 -22.27
N GLU A 126 -2.14 3.89 -22.81
CA GLU A 126 -3.38 3.99 -23.60
C GLU A 126 -4.58 4.26 -22.68
N ASP A 127 -4.66 3.57 -21.54
CA ASP A 127 -5.69 3.84 -20.53
C ASP A 127 -5.63 5.29 -20.06
N LEU A 128 -4.42 5.83 -19.88
CA LEU A 128 -4.23 7.22 -19.48
C LEU A 128 -4.79 8.19 -20.52
N LYS A 129 -4.55 7.97 -21.81
CA LYS A 129 -5.10 8.80 -22.89
C LYS A 129 -6.63 8.79 -22.91
N GLN A 130 -7.25 7.62 -22.65
CA GLN A 130 -8.71 7.48 -22.60
C GLN A 130 -9.33 8.31 -21.47
N THR A 131 -8.58 8.56 -20.39
CA THR A 131 -9.04 9.46 -19.30
C THR A 131 -8.86 10.95 -19.62
N GLY A 132 -8.35 11.28 -20.81
CA GLY A 132 -8.12 12.67 -21.25
C GLY A 132 -6.92 13.35 -20.58
N VAL A 133 -6.07 12.61 -19.88
CA VAL A 133 -4.87 13.16 -19.24
C VAL A 133 -3.70 13.15 -20.24
N PRO A 134 -3.14 14.33 -20.58
CA PRO A 134 -2.00 14.43 -21.49
C PRO A 134 -0.68 14.04 -20.81
N GLY A 135 0.30 13.64 -21.62
CA GLY A 135 1.66 13.39 -21.14
C GLY A 135 1.98 11.91 -20.89
N SER A 136 3.11 11.66 -20.28
CA SER A 136 3.55 10.31 -19.96
C SER A 136 3.03 9.87 -18.59
N LEU A 137 2.87 8.55 -18.41
CA LEU A 137 2.47 7.96 -17.13
C LEU A 137 3.51 8.31 -16.03
N ALA A 138 4.79 8.30 -16.36
CA ALA A 138 5.87 8.61 -15.41
C ALA A 138 5.82 10.06 -14.92
N ASP A 139 5.53 11.03 -15.83
CA ASP A 139 5.38 12.43 -15.46
C ASP A 139 4.16 12.66 -14.59
N LEU A 140 3.03 12.01 -14.92
CA LEU A 140 1.83 12.08 -14.09
C LEU A 140 2.07 11.51 -12.69
N VAL A 141 2.71 10.34 -12.57
CA VAL A 141 3.04 9.74 -11.28
C VAL A 141 3.91 10.67 -10.45
N LEU A 142 4.95 11.26 -11.05
CA LEU A 142 5.84 12.21 -10.38
C LEU A 142 5.08 13.47 -9.92
N HIS A 143 4.23 14.02 -10.79
CA HIS A 143 3.41 15.20 -10.46
C HIS A 143 2.46 14.92 -9.30
N LEU A 144 1.71 13.83 -9.35
CA LEU A 144 0.76 13.43 -8.30
C LEU A 144 1.47 13.12 -6.97
N ALA A 145 2.63 12.47 -7.01
CA ALA A 145 3.43 12.21 -5.83
C ALA A 145 3.94 13.51 -5.20
N SER A 146 4.48 14.42 -6.01
CA SER A 146 4.93 15.74 -5.54
C SER A 146 3.80 16.53 -4.89
N LEU A 147 2.64 16.57 -5.54
CA LEU A 147 1.44 17.25 -5.02
C LEU A 147 0.98 16.64 -3.68
N ALA A 148 0.97 15.31 -3.57
CA ALA A 148 0.55 14.63 -2.36
C ALA A 148 1.51 14.90 -1.18
N LEU A 149 2.81 14.81 -1.41
CA LEU A 149 3.82 15.09 -0.37
C LEU A 149 3.77 16.56 0.06
N ALA A 150 3.63 17.50 -0.88
CA ALA A 150 3.47 18.93 -0.57
C ALA A 150 2.18 19.23 0.23
N ALA A 151 1.13 18.43 0.02
CA ALA A 151 -0.12 18.51 0.79
C ALA A 151 -0.04 17.83 2.17
N GLY A 152 1.10 17.23 2.52
CA GLY A 152 1.38 16.62 3.83
C GLY A 152 1.04 15.13 3.92
N CYS A 153 0.78 14.42 2.81
CA CYS A 153 0.67 12.97 2.86
C CYS A 153 1.99 12.33 3.33
N ASP A 154 1.90 11.26 4.10
CA ASP A 154 3.07 10.55 4.66
C ASP A 154 3.80 9.72 3.59
N GLY A 155 3.15 9.47 2.46
CA GLY A 155 3.73 8.71 1.37
C GLY A 155 2.78 8.49 0.21
N VAL A 156 3.21 7.60 -0.68
CA VAL A 156 2.47 7.27 -1.90
C VAL A 156 2.34 5.76 -2.10
N VAL A 157 1.27 5.38 -2.82
CA VAL A 157 1.13 4.04 -3.42
C VAL A 157 1.52 4.16 -4.88
N SER A 158 2.58 3.45 -5.29
CA SER A 158 3.13 3.50 -6.64
C SER A 158 3.76 2.17 -7.03
N SER A 159 3.85 1.90 -8.33
CA SER A 159 4.55 0.72 -8.83
C SER A 159 6.05 0.83 -8.57
N ALA A 160 6.73 -0.30 -8.35
CA ALA A 160 8.19 -0.32 -8.15
C ALA A 160 8.97 0.30 -9.32
N HIS A 161 8.42 0.25 -10.53
CA HIS A 161 9.06 0.88 -11.71
C HIS A 161 9.17 2.40 -11.57
N GLU A 162 8.22 3.05 -10.88
CA GLU A 162 8.24 4.49 -10.67
C GLU A 162 9.01 4.89 -9.40
N VAL A 163 9.08 4.02 -8.38
CA VAL A 163 9.67 4.34 -7.07
C VAL A 163 11.10 4.87 -7.19
N ARG A 164 11.94 4.27 -8.04
CA ARG A 164 13.32 4.73 -8.25
C ARG A 164 13.38 6.18 -8.74
N ASN A 165 12.52 6.54 -9.70
CA ASN A 165 12.42 7.92 -10.20
C ASN A 165 11.89 8.87 -9.12
N LEU A 166 10.88 8.44 -8.35
CA LEU A 166 10.34 9.23 -7.24
C LEU A 166 11.43 9.50 -6.19
N ARG A 167 12.24 8.49 -5.82
CA ARG A 167 13.38 8.66 -4.89
C ARG A 167 14.41 9.66 -5.41
N ALA A 168 14.76 9.56 -6.69
CA ALA A 168 15.74 10.47 -7.30
C ALA A 168 15.26 11.93 -7.35
N LYS A 169 13.95 12.16 -7.49
CA LYS A 169 13.38 13.50 -7.66
C LYS A 169 12.84 14.12 -6.37
N LEU A 170 12.30 13.32 -5.46
CA LEU A 170 11.58 13.78 -4.26
C LEU A 170 12.30 13.40 -2.95
N GLY A 171 13.43 12.68 -3.02
CA GLY A 171 14.19 12.24 -1.85
C GLY A 171 13.66 10.97 -1.20
N ASN A 172 14.08 10.72 0.06
CA ASN A 172 13.82 9.45 0.75
C ASN A 172 12.87 9.56 1.95
N GLU A 173 12.43 10.76 2.30
CA GLU A 173 11.70 11.06 3.55
C GLU A 173 10.19 10.76 3.48
N PHE A 174 9.73 9.91 2.56
CA PHE A 174 8.34 9.53 2.43
C PHE A 174 8.18 8.01 2.33
N LEU A 175 6.99 7.49 2.64
CA LEU A 175 6.65 6.09 2.47
C LEU A 175 6.33 5.81 1.00
N ALA A 176 6.98 4.79 0.43
CA ALA A 176 6.66 4.25 -0.88
C ALA A 176 6.11 2.84 -0.71
N VAL A 177 4.79 2.70 -0.80
CA VAL A 177 4.10 1.41 -0.69
C VAL A 177 3.85 0.87 -2.08
N THR A 178 4.37 -0.33 -2.36
CA THR A 178 4.37 -0.93 -3.70
C THR A 178 3.52 -2.19 -3.74
N PRO A 179 2.36 -2.16 -4.43
CA PRO A 179 1.57 -3.34 -4.73
C PRO A 179 2.07 -4.06 -5.99
N GLY A 180 1.47 -5.22 -6.30
CA GLY A 180 1.79 -5.99 -7.51
C GLY A 180 3.12 -6.75 -7.40
N VAL A 181 3.62 -6.95 -6.19
CA VAL A 181 4.85 -7.67 -5.94
C VAL A 181 4.58 -9.18 -5.93
N ARG A 182 5.44 -9.93 -6.62
CA ARG A 182 5.35 -11.40 -6.73
C ARG A 182 6.74 -12.04 -6.69
N PRO A 183 6.92 -13.12 -5.92
CA PRO A 183 8.14 -13.92 -5.97
C PRO A 183 8.43 -14.40 -7.41
N ALA A 184 9.70 -14.63 -7.71
CA ALA A 184 10.11 -15.16 -9.00
C ALA A 184 9.40 -16.50 -9.29
N GLY A 185 8.92 -16.68 -10.52
CA GLY A 185 8.19 -17.89 -10.94
C GLY A 185 6.69 -17.91 -10.60
N SER A 186 6.17 -16.92 -9.90
CA SER A 186 4.72 -16.81 -9.63
C SER A 186 3.94 -16.38 -10.87
N ALA A 187 2.68 -16.82 -10.99
CA ALA A 187 1.78 -16.40 -12.08
C ALA A 187 1.51 -14.88 -12.04
N HIS A 188 1.51 -14.23 -13.21
CA HIS A 188 1.31 -12.77 -13.32
C HIS A 188 -0.09 -12.31 -12.89
N GLY A 189 -1.13 -13.13 -13.11
CA GLY A 189 -2.53 -12.79 -12.79
C GLY A 189 -2.98 -11.51 -13.49
N ASP A 190 -3.68 -10.67 -12.73
CA ASP A 190 -4.29 -9.40 -13.16
C ASP A 190 -3.36 -8.16 -13.06
N GLN A 191 -2.10 -8.35 -12.66
CA GLN A 191 -1.12 -7.26 -12.56
C GLN A 191 -0.36 -7.08 -13.87
N ALA A 192 -0.49 -5.88 -14.47
CA ALA A 192 0.20 -5.55 -15.72
C ALA A 192 1.72 -5.33 -15.53
N ARG A 193 2.15 -4.94 -14.32
CA ARG A 193 3.53 -4.57 -13.98
C ARG A 193 3.97 -5.29 -12.71
N VAL A 194 4.53 -6.49 -12.89
CA VAL A 194 5.00 -7.36 -11.80
C VAL A 194 6.48 -7.15 -11.54
N VAL A 195 6.87 -7.13 -10.26
CA VAL A 195 8.26 -7.07 -9.81
C VAL A 195 8.48 -8.05 -8.67
N THR A 196 9.72 -8.49 -8.47
CA THR A 196 10.08 -9.35 -7.32
C THR A 196 10.15 -8.53 -6.01
N PRO A 197 10.03 -9.18 -4.83
CA PRO A 197 10.26 -8.52 -3.54
C PRO A 197 11.61 -7.80 -3.49
N ALA A 198 12.67 -8.46 -3.96
CA ALA A 198 14.02 -7.91 -4.01
C ALA A 198 14.10 -6.66 -4.89
N ASP A 199 13.52 -6.69 -6.10
CA ASP A 199 13.53 -5.55 -7.02
C ASP A 199 12.77 -4.35 -6.47
N ALA A 200 11.63 -4.59 -5.78
CA ALA A 200 10.85 -3.53 -5.16
C ALA A 200 11.64 -2.82 -4.05
N ILE A 201 12.31 -3.57 -3.17
CA ILE A 201 13.17 -3.02 -2.11
C ILE A 201 14.39 -2.30 -2.72
N ALA A 202 15.06 -2.89 -3.71
CA ALA A 202 16.18 -2.27 -4.42
C ALA A 202 15.78 -0.98 -5.17
N ALA A 203 14.52 -0.86 -5.60
CA ALA A 203 13.99 0.37 -6.17
C ALA A 203 13.73 1.47 -5.12
N GLY A 204 13.75 1.14 -3.81
CA GLY A 204 13.53 2.07 -2.70
C GLY A 204 12.12 2.02 -2.11
N ALA A 205 11.33 0.97 -2.36
CA ALA A 205 10.07 0.76 -1.66
C ALA A 205 10.31 0.62 -0.15
N THR A 206 9.46 1.27 0.67
CA THR A 206 9.49 1.10 2.13
C THR A 206 8.61 -0.04 2.58
N HIS A 207 7.55 -0.33 1.83
CA HIS A 207 6.64 -1.43 2.07
C HIS A 207 6.26 -2.08 0.73
N ILE A 208 6.05 -3.39 0.77
CA ILE A 208 5.51 -4.14 -0.36
C ILE A 208 4.18 -4.79 0.03
N VAL A 209 3.25 -4.85 -0.92
CA VAL A 209 1.95 -5.51 -0.72
C VAL A 209 1.93 -6.80 -1.53
N VAL A 210 1.76 -7.92 -0.85
CA VAL A 210 1.69 -9.26 -1.44
C VAL A 210 0.34 -9.89 -1.08
N GLY A 211 -0.37 -10.40 -2.07
CA GLY A 211 -1.66 -11.09 -1.90
C GLY A 211 -1.55 -12.58 -2.22
N ARG A 212 -2.21 -13.01 -3.30
CA ARG A 212 -2.34 -14.42 -3.75
C ARG A 212 -1.07 -15.27 -3.70
N PRO A 213 0.14 -14.76 -4.00
CA PRO A 213 1.37 -15.56 -3.85
C PRO A 213 1.59 -16.11 -2.43
N ILE A 214 0.99 -15.47 -1.43
CA ILE A 214 1.02 -15.94 -0.03
C ILE A 214 -0.33 -16.51 0.36
N THR A 215 -1.44 -15.78 0.16
CA THR A 215 -2.75 -16.16 0.69
C THR A 215 -3.36 -17.39 0.03
N ALA A 216 -2.93 -17.73 -1.20
CA ALA A 216 -3.35 -18.92 -1.94
C ALA A 216 -2.24 -20.00 -2.06
N ALA A 217 -1.13 -19.86 -1.34
CA ALA A 217 -0.08 -20.86 -1.31
C ALA A 217 -0.54 -22.10 -0.52
N GLU A 218 -0.03 -23.28 -0.89
CA GLU A 218 -0.25 -24.51 -0.12
C GLU A 218 0.30 -24.38 1.31
N ASP A 219 1.46 -23.72 1.46
CA ASP A 219 2.04 -23.34 2.76
C ASP A 219 2.28 -21.80 2.78
N PRO A 220 1.32 -21.04 3.32
CA PRO A 220 1.43 -19.59 3.41
C PRO A 220 2.60 -19.12 4.29
N ALA A 221 2.96 -19.87 5.34
CA ALA A 221 4.06 -19.51 6.22
C ALA A 221 5.42 -19.64 5.49
N ALA A 222 5.64 -20.74 4.77
CA ALA A 222 6.82 -20.93 3.94
C ALA A 222 6.92 -19.87 2.82
N ALA A 223 5.78 -19.46 2.24
CA ALA A 223 5.73 -18.41 1.24
C ALA A 223 6.15 -17.04 1.84
N VAL A 224 5.69 -16.69 3.05
CA VAL A 224 6.12 -15.48 3.78
C VAL A 224 7.64 -15.50 4.00
N GLU A 225 8.18 -16.59 4.55
CA GLU A 225 9.62 -16.71 4.80
C GLU A 225 10.46 -16.60 3.52
N SER A 226 9.95 -17.08 2.38
CA SER A 226 10.60 -16.91 1.09
C SER A 226 10.65 -15.44 0.67
N VAL A 227 9.53 -14.72 0.80
CA VAL A 227 9.44 -13.28 0.49
C VAL A 227 10.39 -12.48 1.40
N LEU A 228 10.41 -12.76 2.69
CA LEU A 228 11.28 -12.07 3.65
C LEU A 228 12.75 -12.27 3.32
N ARG A 229 13.18 -13.50 2.99
CA ARG A 229 14.56 -13.78 2.56
C ARG A 229 14.96 -13.00 1.30
N ASP A 230 14.04 -12.84 0.34
CA ASP A 230 14.33 -12.07 -0.87
C ASP A 230 14.48 -10.58 -0.56
N MET A 231 13.68 -10.04 0.35
CA MET A 231 13.80 -8.65 0.83
C MET A 231 15.12 -8.41 1.56
N GLU A 232 15.52 -9.30 2.46
CA GLU A 232 16.77 -9.22 3.23
C GLU A 232 18.00 -9.22 2.33
N LYS A 233 18.04 -10.08 1.29
CA LYS A 233 19.12 -10.08 0.29
C LYS A 233 19.26 -8.74 -0.41
N ALA A 234 18.15 -8.10 -0.77
CA ALA A 234 18.18 -6.80 -1.43
C ALA A 234 18.68 -5.68 -0.50
N GLU A 235 18.28 -5.68 0.78
CA GLU A 235 18.76 -4.71 1.76
C GLU A 235 20.27 -4.80 1.97
N LEU A 236 20.82 -6.02 2.09
CA LEU A 236 22.25 -6.24 2.21
C LEU A 236 23.02 -5.72 0.99
N ALA A 237 22.51 -5.96 -0.23
CA ALA A 237 23.14 -5.49 -1.47
C ALA A 237 23.11 -3.93 -1.57
N VAL A 238 22.04 -3.28 -1.15
CA VAL A 238 21.94 -1.81 -1.13
C VAL A 238 22.84 -1.20 -0.06
N GLY A 239 23.00 -1.86 1.09
CA GLY A 239 23.87 -1.39 2.19
C GLY A 239 25.36 -1.45 1.88
N GLN A 240 25.80 -2.34 1.01
CA GLN A 240 27.20 -2.48 0.58
C GLN A 240 27.64 -1.47 -0.48
N ASN A 241 26.70 -0.78 -1.14
CA ASN A 241 26.98 0.21 -2.20
C ASN A 241 26.87 1.68 -1.71
N LYS A 242 26.79 1.92 -0.42
CA LYS A 242 26.84 3.24 0.24
C LYS A 242 28.14 3.42 1.02
#